data_ad5a54dc0a3a551e9ab3c13134d00c0e
#
_entry.id   ad5a54dc0a3a551e9ab3c13134d00c0e
#
_cell.length_a   1.000
_cell.length_b   1.000
_cell.length_c   1.000
_cell.angle_alpha   90.00
_cell.angle_beta   90.00
_cell.angle_gamma   90.00
#
_symmetry.space_group_name_H-M   'P 1'
#
loop_
_entity.id
_entity.type
_entity.pdbx_description
1 polymer ?
#
loop_
_entity_poly.entity_id
_entity_poly.type
_entity_poly.pdbx_seq_one_letter_code
_entity_poly.pdbx_strand_id
1 'polypeptide(L)'
;MTQNTQIAIIGTGFSGLGMAIKLREAGYNDFVILEQSDDIGGTWHQNHYPGCACDVQSALYSFSFEQNPNWSRMYAQQHEIKAYLKHCAEKYGLMKHIRLNTHVAGARFDENRQRWTLETCDSPALWAYMQEKGVKPGDRLDRTDKGLPEFTXLRADXLVSGMGGLXTPAYPEIKGIESFTGKRXXSQDWDHXYDXRGKRVAVIGTGASAIQFVPEVAKQAAXVDLYQRTPPWXMPKPXRAIXPXXKRLFRMFPQTLNAFRQSIYWSLEARVLGFVGNPRILKLGELQARRHIRNQIPDKALRKKVTPDFHFGCKRVLISNNYYPALAQDHVDVVTEGIREVQGNTVIXGQGXXRXVDCIIYGTGFRAQDPIPAGMIFGRNGQDLLDAWKDGAEAYKGTTISGFPNFFMLMGPNTGLGHSSMVYMIESQIQYVLDALQKMRRQQWSSMEVKPDAQSRYNASIHAKLGDSVWQTGCKSWYVNENGKNTTLWPGFTWQFRQQTRRFDAAQYLVRAPESGVSERESALAV
;
A
#
# COMPACT_ATOMS: atom_id res chain seq x y z
N MET A 1 -3.01 -5.71 32.13
CA MET A 1 -3.55 -4.38 32.46
C MET A 1 -4.11 -3.74 31.21
N THR A 2 -5.26 -3.06 31.31
CA THR A 2 -5.90 -2.41 30.17
C THR A 2 -5.55 -0.94 30.16
N GLN A 3 -5.07 -0.44 29.02
CA GLN A 3 -4.76 0.96 28.83
C GLN A 3 -5.88 1.64 28.06
N ASN A 4 -5.97 2.94 28.15
CA ASN A 4 -7.00 3.73 27.50
C ASN A 4 -6.38 4.88 26.71
N THR A 5 -6.95 5.15 25.53
CA THR A 5 -6.60 6.31 24.73
C THR A 5 -7.88 6.76 24.01
N GLN A 6 -7.88 7.99 23.54
CA GLN A 6 -9.02 8.46 22.76
C GLN A 6 -8.99 7.89 21.35
N ILE A 7 -7.83 7.93 20.70
CA ILE A 7 -7.71 7.52 19.30
C ILE A 7 -6.52 6.57 19.17
N ALA A 8 -6.75 5.41 18.58
CA ALA A 8 -5.68 4.49 18.22
C ALA A 8 -5.50 4.50 16.70
N ILE A 9 -4.26 4.66 16.26
CA ILE A 9 -3.90 4.67 14.84
C ILE A 9 -2.98 3.48 14.61
N ILE A 10 -3.26 2.69 13.58
CA ILE A 10 -2.41 1.56 13.21
C ILE A 10 -1.55 1.94 12.01
N GLY A 11 -0.23 1.91 12.17
CA GLY A 11 0.71 2.12 11.08
C GLY A 11 1.40 3.47 11.11
N THR A 12 2.64 3.51 10.64
CA THR A 12 3.46 4.73 10.60
C THR A 12 3.96 5.08 9.20
N GLY A 13 3.20 4.74 8.18
CA GLY A 13 3.47 5.23 6.84
C GLY A 13 2.87 6.62 6.66
N PHE A 14 2.73 7.05 5.41
CA PHE A 14 2.10 8.34 5.12
C PHE A 14 0.73 8.47 5.77
N SER A 15 -0.07 7.40 5.75
CA SER A 15 -1.43 7.45 6.30
C SER A 15 -1.43 7.74 7.80
N GLY A 16 -0.74 6.90 8.56
CA GLY A 16 -0.77 7.02 10.01
C GLY A 16 -0.10 8.29 10.50
N LEU A 17 1.05 8.63 9.92
CA LEU A 17 1.75 9.85 10.32
C LEU A 17 0.97 11.10 9.92
N GLY A 18 0.39 11.10 8.72
CA GLY A 18 -0.41 12.24 8.28
C GLY A 18 -1.62 12.47 9.18
N MET A 19 -2.31 11.38 9.54
CA MET A 19 -3.44 11.48 10.45
C MET A 19 -3.01 12.08 11.78
N ALA A 20 -1.91 11.58 12.34
CA ALA A 20 -1.43 12.05 13.64
C ALA A 20 -1.02 13.52 13.60
N ILE A 21 -0.38 13.95 12.51
CA ILE A 21 0.01 15.37 12.39
C ILE A 21 -1.24 16.25 12.44
N LYS A 22 -2.27 15.88 11.70
CA LYS A 22 -3.48 16.68 11.63
C LYS A 22 -4.25 16.67 12.95
N LEU A 23 -4.21 15.55 13.66
CA LEU A 23 -4.79 15.48 15.00
C LEU A 23 -4.08 16.45 15.95
N ARG A 24 -2.74 16.44 15.93
CA ARG A 24 -1.97 17.36 16.76
C ARG A 24 -2.30 18.80 16.46
N GLU A 25 -2.35 19.15 15.17
CA GLU A 25 -2.67 20.52 14.78
C GLU A 25 -4.06 20.94 15.22
N ALA A 26 -4.99 19.99 15.30
CA ALA A 26 -6.36 20.28 15.72
C ALA A 26 -6.55 20.22 17.23
N GLY A 27 -5.49 19.99 17.99
CA GLY A 27 -5.55 20.00 19.44
C GLY A 27 -5.82 18.66 20.10
N TYR A 28 -5.78 17.58 19.36
CA TYR A 28 -5.90 16.23 19.93
C TYR A 28 -4.52 15.76 20.39
N ASN A 29 -4.42 15.40 21.65
CA ASN A 29 -3.15 14.93 22.21
C ASN A 29 -3.24 13.52 22.78
N ASP A 30 -4.44 13.01 22.96
CA ASP A 30 -4.63 11.67 23.51
C ASP A 30 -4.82 10.68 22.37
N PHE A 31 -3.71 10.28 21.77
CA PHE A 31 -3.72 9.26 20.74
C PHE A 31 -2.42 8.47 20.78
N VAL A 32 -2.47 7.26 20.25
CA VAL A 32 -1.31 6.39 20.16
C VAL A 32 -1.23 5.84 18.73
N ILE A 33 -0.02 5.70 18.24
CA ILE A 33 0.25 5.11 16.93
C ILE A 33 0.99 3.80 17.14
N LEU A 34 0.41 2.72 16.64
CA LEU A 34 0.93 1.37 16.86
C LEU A 34 1.63 0.90 15.60
N GLU A 35 2.93 0.61 15.72
CA GLU A 35 3.75 0.19 14.59
C GLU A 35 4.38 -1.17 14.88
N GLN A 36 4.13 -2.14 14.00
CA GLN A 36 4.66 -3.48 14.22
C GLN A 36 6.16 -3.59 13.96
N SER A 37 6.72 -2.72 13.13
CA SER A 37 8.14 -2.74 12.79
C SER A 37 8.99 -2.05 13.86
N ASP A 38 10.31 -2.17 13.72
CA ASP A 38 11.25 -1.56 14.65
C ASP A 38 11.56 -0.10 14.30
N ASP A 39 10.95 0.44 13.27
CA ASP A 39 11.11 1.82 12.87
C ASP A 39 9.88 2.28 12.12
N ILE A 40 9.77 3.59 11.96
CA ILE A 40 8.65 4.20 11.24
C ILE A 40 8.92 4.18 9.74
N GLY A 41 7.88 4.46 8.96
CA GLY A 41 7.99 4.62 7.53
C GLY A 41 7.10 3.72 6.69
N GLY A 42 6.49 2.70 7.30
CA GLY A 42 5.62 1.79 6.58
C GLY A 42 6.30 1.14 5.40
N THR A 43 5.71 1.26 4.22
CA THR A 43 6.28 0.73 2.98
C THR A 43 7.73 1.17 2.78
N TRP A 44 8.04 2.41 3.16
CA TRP A 44 9.37 2.97 2.94
C TRP A 44 10.38 2.56 3.99
N HIS A 45 9.95 1.87 5.03
CA HIS A 45 10.84 1.16 5.93
C HIS A 45 10.96 -0.31 5.54
N GLN A 46 9.84 -0.94 5.18
CA GLN A 46 9.81 -2.38 4.88
C GLN A 46 10.52 -2.72 3.59
N ASN A 47 10.43 -1.85 2.58
CA ASN A 47 10.99 -2.11 1.26
C ASN A 47 12.27 -1.32 1.08
N HIS A 48 13.40 -2.03 1.17
CA HIS A 48 14.72 -1.40 1.04
C HIS A 48 15.62 -2.19 0.09
N TYR A 49 15.01 -2.81 -0.92
CA TYR A 49 15.78 -3.54 -1.92
C TYR A 49 16.57 -2.58 -2.78
N PRO A 50 17.64 -3.07 -3.45
CA PRO A 50 18.43 -2.18 -4.31
C PRO A 50 17.58 -1.59 -5.43
N GLY A 51 17.70 -0.30 -5.64
CA GLY A 51 16.91 0.40 -6.64
C GLY A 51 15.53 0.84 -6.19
N CYS A 52 15.18 0.60 -4.94
CA CYS A 52 13.84 0.96 -4.43
C CYS A 52 13.63 2.47 -4.50
N ALA A 53 12.59 2.89 -5.21
CA ALA A 53 12.31 4.29 -5.44
C ALA A 53 10.82 4.46 -5.72
N CYS A 54 10.36 5.71 -5.62
CA CYS A 54 8.98 6.03 -5.95
C CYS A 54 8.79 6.16 -7.45
N ASP A 55 7.61 5.81 -7.92
CA ASP A 55 7.24 5.98 -9.33
C ASP A 55 6.34 7.20 -9.54
N VAL A 56 6.19 8.03 -8.53
CA VAL A 56 5.53 9.33 -8.61
C VAL A 56 6.59 10.38 -8.31
N GLN A 57 6.51 11.53 -9.00
CA GLN A 57 7.52 12.57 -8.81
C GLN A 57 7.52 13.06 -7.35
N SER A 58 8.73 13.23 -6.81
CA SER A 58 8.92 13.49 -5.39
C SER A 58 8.24 14.76 -4.90
N ALA A 59 8.20 15.80 -5.74
CA ALA A 59 7.53 17.05 -5.33
C ALA A 59 6.06 16.83 -5.04
N LEU A 60 5.41 15.90 -5.71
CA LEU A 60 4.00 15.59 -5.46
C LEU A 60 3.84 14.48 -4.41
N TYR A 61 4.78 13.56 -4.31
CA TYR A 61 4.69 12.42 -3.41
C TYR A 61 5.21 12.81 -2.03
N SER A 62 4.50 13.74 -1.40
CA SER A 62 4.84 14.29 -0.10
C SER A 62 3.61 15.02 0.43
N PHE A 63 3.59 15.28 1.73
CA PHE A 63 2.46 16.00 2.32
C PHE A 63 2.39 17.42 1.78
N SER A 64 1.19 17.88 1.46
CA SER A 64 0.98 19.24 0.97
C SER A 64 1.35 20.29 2.02
N PHE A 65 1.20 19.92 3.28
CA PHE A 65 1.45 20.85 4.40
C PHE A 65 2.90 20.80 4.90
N GLU A 66 3.73 19.91 4.35
CA GLU A 66 5.14 19.81 4.72
C GLU A 66 5.94 19.52 3.45
N GLN A 67 6.02 20.51 2.58
CA GLN A 67 6.73 20.33 1.32
C GLN A 67 8.23 20.38 1.52
N ASN A 68 8.95 19.57 0.75
CA ASN A 68 10.41 19.47 0.84
C ASN A 68 11.02 20.12 -0.39
N PRO A 69 11.73 21.26 -0.24
CA PRO A 69 12.36 21.92 -1.40
C PRO A 69 13.66 21.26 -1.83
N ASN A 70 14.13 20.27 -1.08
CA ASN A 70 15.50 19.74 -1.23
C ASN A 70 15.54 18.31 -1.77
N TRP A 71 14.46 17.81 -2.38
CA TRP A 71 14.51 16.49 -3.00
C TRP A 71 15.68 16.41 -3.99
N SER A 72 16.47 15.34 -3.91
CA SER A 72 17.64 15.23 -4.73
C SER A 72 17.32 14.84 -6.17
N ARG A 73 16.23 14.12 -6.39
CA ARG A 73 15.87 13.60 -7.70
C ARG A 73 14.39 13.78 -7.97
N MET A 74 14.04 13.78 -9.26
CA MET A 74 12.62 13.90 -9.67
C MET A 74 11.79 12.77 -9.10
N TYR A 75 12.36 11.57 -8.96
CA TYR A 75 11.72 10.41 -8.37
C TYR A 75 12.60 9.96 -7.22
N ALA A 76 12.13 10.17 -5.99
CA ALA A 76 12.96 9.95 -4.81
C ALA A 76 13.22 8.48 -4.55
N GLN A 77 14.41 8.19 -4.05
CA GLN A 77 14.77 6.87 -3.63
C GLN A 77 14.24 6.60 -2.22
N GLN A 78 14.18 5.33 -1.87
CA GLN A 78 13.59 4.87 -0.61
C GLN A 78 14.17 5.58 0.60
N HIS A 79 15.50 5.69 0.68
CA HIS A 79 16.12 6.25 1.88
C HIS A 79 15.75 7.73 2.07
N GLU A 80 15.55 8.46 0.98
CA GLU A 80 15.20 9.87 1.06
C GLU A 80 13.74 10.04 1.51
N ILE A 81 12.85 9.15 1.03
CA ILE A 81 11.44 9.20 1.45
C ILE A 81 11.32 8.82 2.93
N LYS A 82 12.07 7.78 3.35
CA LYS A 82 12.06 7.40 4.76
C LYS A 82 12.57 8.54 5.65
N ALA A 83 13.65 9.20 5.22
CA ALA A 83 14.18 10.35 5.97
C ALA A 83 13.16 11.48 6.04
N TYR A 84 12.42 11.71 4.95
CA TYR A 84 11.36 12.70 4.95
C TYR A 84 10.28 12.38 5.97
N LEU A 85 9.85 11.13 6.04
CA LEU A 85 8.83 10.73 7.00
C LEU A 85 9.33 10.87 8.44
N LYS A 86 10.61 10.53 8.68
CA LYS A 86 11.20 10.73 10.01
C LYS A 86 11.25 12.21 10.37
N HIS A 87 11.62 13.04 9.42
CA HIS A 87 11.61 14.49 9.62
C HIS A 87 10.21 14.96 10.03
N CYS A 88 9.18 14.50 9.35
CA CYS A 88 7.82 14.88 9.69
C CYS A 88 7.43 14.42 11.10
N ALA A 89 7.77 13.18 11.44
CA ALA A 89 7.43 12.65 12.76
C ALA A 89 8.11 13.45 13.87
N GLU A 90 9.37 13.82 13.66
CA GLU A 90 10.12 14.59 14.66
C GLU A 90 9.62 16.03 14.74
N LYS A 91 9.44 16.68 13.59
CA LYS A 91 9.03 18.08 13.56
C LYS A 91 7.69 18.29 14.25
N TYR A 92 6.75 17.38 14.05
CA TYR A 92 5.40 17.51 14.58
C TYR A 92 5.24 16.82 15.94
N GLY A 93 6.33 16.36 16.55
CA GLY A 93 6.30 15.84 17.91
C GLY A 93 5.58 14.52 18.06
N LEU A 94 5.63 13.66 17.05
CA LEU A 94 4.88 12.42 17.07
C LEU A 94 5.58 11.27 17.76
N MET A 95 6.90 11.36 17.97
CA MET A 95 7.66 10.21 18.44
C MET A 95 7.16 9.70 19.80
N LYS A 96 6.73 10.61 20.68
CA LYS A 96 6.22 10.21 22.00
C LYS A 96 4.88 9.47 21.90
N HIS A 97 4.18 9.56 20.78
CA HIS A 97 2.91 8.86 20.57
C HIS A 97 3.09 7.50 19.91
N ILE A 98 4.28 7.19 19.40
CA ILE A 98 4.52 6.00 18.60
C ILE A 98 5.03 4.87 19.48
N ARG A 99 4.40 3.70 19.36
CA ARG A 99 4.88 2.47 19.98
C ARG A 99 5.37 1.54 18.89
N LEU A 100 6.68 1.36 18.82
CA LEU A 100 7.31 0.45 17.86
C LEU A 100 7.23 -0.98 18.37
N ASN A 101 7.49 -1.93 17.49
CA ASN A 101 7.50 -3.35 17.82
C ASN A 101 6.21 -3.82 18.48
N THR A 102 5.10 -3.21 18.07
CA THR A 102 3.79 -3.47 18.67
C THR A 102 2.84 -3.96 17.58
N HIS A 103 2.46 -5.22 17.65
CA HIS A 103 1.57 -5.85 16.70
C HIS A 103 0.14 -5.80 17.22
N VAL A 104 -0.79 -5.42 16.36
CA VAL A 104 -2.22 -5.45 16.69
C VAL A 104 -2.76 -6.79 16.21
N ALA A 105 -3.03 -7.68 17.15
CA ALA A 105 -3.53 -9.02 16.81
C ALA A 105 -5.02 -9.02 16.54
N GLY A 106 -5.74 -8.06 17.10
CA GLY A 106 -7.17 -7.97 16.87
C GLY A 106 -7.75 -6.72 17.50
N ALA A 107 -8.92 -6.33 16.99
CA ALA A 107 -9.67 -5.20 17.54
C ALA A 107 -11.15 -5.54 17.49
N ARG A 108 -11.85 -5.33 18.60
CA ARG A 108 -13.28 -5.62 18.71
C ARG A 108 -14.04 -4.40 19.18
N PHE A 109 -15.18 -4.15 18.55
CA PHE A 109 -16.06 -3.07 18.99
C PHE A 109 -16.90 -3.57 20.18
N ASP A 110 -16.82 -2.84 21.29
CA ASP A 110 -17.59 -3.15 22.51
C ASP A 110 -18.86 -2.30 22.49
N GLU A 111 -20.00 -2.94 22.26
CA GLU A 111 -21.27 -2.23 22.14
C GLU A 111 -21.73 -1.62 23.46
N ASN A 112 -21.35 -2.21 24.59
CA ASN A 112 -21.73 -1.67 25.89
C ASN A 112 -21.01 -0.36 26.18
N ARG A 113 -19.73 -0.28 25.78
CA ARG A 113 -18.91 0.91 26.02
C ARG A 113 -18.84 1.85 24.83
N GLN A 114 -19.32 1.41 23.66
CA GLN A 114 -19.23 2.16 22.39
C GLN A 114 -17.77 2.57 22.10
N ARG A 115 -16.87 1.60 22.22
CA ARG A 115 -15.46 1.83 21.96
C ARG A 115 -14.78 0.53 21.54
N TRP A 116 -13.57 0.67 21.02
CA TRP A 116 -12.79 -0.46 20.53
C TRP A 116 -11.87 -0.99 21.62
N THR A 117 -11.70 -2.31 21.65
CA THR A 117 -10.67 -2.96 22.46
C THR A 117 -9.70 -3.63 21.50
N LEU A 118 -8.44 -3.21 21.56
CA LEU A 118 -7.37 -3.76 20.74
C LEU A 118 -6.51 -4.70 21.56
N GLU A 119 -6.15 -5.83 20.97
CA GLU A 119 -5.18 -6.75 21.55
C GLU A 119 -3.83 -6.51 20.90
N THR A 120 -2.83 -6.17 21.70
CA THR A 120 -1.48 -5.91 21.17
C THR A 120 -0.47 -6.83 21.82
N CYS A 121 0.61 -7.09 21.10
CA CYS A 121 1.72 -7.88 21.64
C CYS A 121 3.02 -7.42 21.01
N ASP A 122 4.13 -7.92 21.58
CA ASP A 122 5.46 -7.63 21.08
C ASP A 122 5.66 -8.30 19.71
N SER A 123 5.99 -7.52 18.68
CA SER A 123 6.15 -8.07 17.33
C SER A 123 7.32 -9.06 17.22
N PRO A 124 8.53 -8.74 17.72
CA PRO A 124 9.62 -9.73 17.64
C PRO A 124 9.28 -11.06 18.31
N ALA A 125 8.61 -11.02 19.46
CA ALA A 125 8.23 -12.25 20.14
C ALA A 125 7.20 -13.04 19.33
N LEU A 126 6.24 -12.33 18.71
CA LEU A 126 5.23 -13.00 17.88
C LEU A 126 5.89 -13.63 16.65
N TRP A 127 6.80 -12.93 16.01
CA TRP A 127 7.43 -13.45 14.80
C TRP A 127 8.33 -14.65 15.11
N ALA A 128 9.02 -14.63 16.25
CA ALA A 128 9.81 -15.79 16.69
C ALA A 128 8.90 -16.99 16.94
N TYR A 129 7.75 -16.77 17.58
CA TYR A 129 6.76 -17.83 17.79
C TYR A 129 6.27 -18.41 16.46
N MET A 130 5.91 -17.52 15.52
CA MET A 130 5.40 -17.97 14.23
C MET A 130 6.44 -18.78 13.47
N GLN A 131 7.68 -18.34 13.50
CA GLN A 131 8.76 -19.06 12.83
C GLN A 131 8.95 -20.45 13.43
N GLU A 132 8.94 -20.55 14.76
CA GLU A 132 9.09 -21.82 15.45
C GLU A 132 7.95 -22.78 15.13
N LYS A 133 6.71 -22.28 15.02
CA LYS A 133 5.53 -23.10 14.81
C LYS A 133 5.16 -23.27 13.34
N GLY A 134 5.91 -22.65 12.42
CA GLY A 134 5.60 -22.76 11.00
C GLY A 134 4.36 -21.98 10.57
N VAL A 135 3.95 -20.98 11.32
CA VAL A 135 2.80 -20.14 10.97
C VAL A 135 3.26 -19.09 9.98
N LYS A 136 2.57 -18.97 8.86
CA LYS A 136 2.93 -18.01 7.83
C LYS A 136 2.23 -16.67 8.06
N PRO A 137 2.82 -15.56 7.59
CA PRO A 137 2.12 -14.28 7.67
C PRO A 137 0.74 -14.36 7.02
N GLY A 138 -0.26 -13.86 7.71
CA GLY A 138 -1.65 -13.89 7.25
C GLY A 138 -2.44 -15.09 7.72
N ASP A 139 -1.79 -16.12 8.26
CA ASP A 139 -2.50 -17.25 8.84
C ASP A 139 -3.12 -16.86 10.18
N ARG A 140 -4.23 -17.51 10.51
CA ARG A 140 -4.84 -17.31 11.82
C ARG A 140 -3.97 -17.92 12.91
N LEU A 141 -3.86 -17.21 14.03
CA LEU A 141 -3.14 -17.71 15.20
C LEU A 141 -4.05 -18.62 16.02
N ASP A 142 -3.47 -19.70 16.55
CA ASP A 142 -4.16 -20.55 17.52
C ASP A 142 -4.10 -19.86 18.86
N ARG A 143 -5.19 -19.21 19.24
CA ARG A 143 -5.23 -18.39 20.46
C ARG A 143 -5.17 -19.21 21.74
N THR A 144 -5.30 -20.53 21.63
CA THR A 144 -5.20 -21.41 22.80
C THR A 144 -3.76 -21.86 23.07
N ASP A 145 -2.83 -21.59 22.15
CA ASP A 145 -1.44 -22.03 22.30
C ASP A 145 -0.74 -21.17 23.36
N LYS A 146 -0.22 -21.83 24.38
CA LYS A 146 0.45 -21.17 25.49
C LYS A 146 1.77 -20.54 25.10
N GLY A 147 2.32 -20.91 23.94
CA GLY A 147 3.57 -20.33 23.45
C GLY A 147 3.44 -18.94 22.88
N LEU A 148 2.20 -18.48 22.64
CA LEU A 148 1.98 -17.14 22.13
C LEU A 148 2.49 -16.08 23.11
N PRO A 149 2.97 -14.92 22.61
CA PRO A 149 3.29 -13.81 23.50
C PRO A 149 2.06 -13.35 24.27
N GLU A 150 2.31 -12.71 25.39
CA GLU A 150 1.24 -12.14 26.21
C GLU A 150 0.62 -10.95 25.49
N PHE A 151 -0.71 -10.85 25.52
CA PHE A 151 -1.44 -9.75 24.89
C PHE A 151 -1.81 -8.71 25.94
N THR A 152 -1.77 -7.46 25.51
CA THR A 152 -2.22 -6.31 26.32
C THR A 152 -3.44 -5.68 25.65
N UNK A 153 -4.37 -5.25 26.19
CA UNK A 153 -5.50 -4.71 25.66
C UNK A 153 -5.37 -3.27 25.70
N LEU A 154 -5.76 -2.56 24.80
CA LEU A 154 -5.85 -1.12 24.67
C LEU A 154 -7.25 -0.72 24.25
N ARG A 155 -7.91 0.13 25.02
CA ARG A 155 -9.24 0.65 24.66
C ARG A 155 -9.10 2.02 24.00
N ALA A 156 -9.88 2.22 22.92
CA ALA A 156 -9.83 3.47 22.17
C ALA A 156 -11.26 3.83 21.72
N ASP A 157 -11.59 5.08 21.78
CA ASP A 157 -12.90 5.55 21.28
C ASP A 157 -12.97 5.49 19.77
N UNK A 158 -11.88 5.81 18.97
CA UNK A 158 -11.79 5.76 17.57
C UNK A 158 -10.68 4.90 17.24
N LEU A 159 -10.87 4.32 16.20
CA LEU A 159 -9.81 3.46 15.61
C LEU A 159 -9.59 3.87 14.17
N VAL A 160 -8.35 4.22 13.83
CA VAL A 160 -7.99 4.61 12.46
C VAL A 160 -6.97 3.62 11.94
N SER A 161 -7.30 2.97 10.81
CA SER A 161 -6.37 2.06 10.16
C SER A 161 -5.53 2.81 9.14
N GLY A 162 -4.24 2.94 9.42
CA GLY A 162 -3.26 3.45 8.47
C GLY A 162 -2.35 2.34 7.98
N MET A 163 -2.86 1.13 7.91
CA MET A 163 -2.06 -0.04 7.53
C MET A 163 -1.68 -0.07 6.05
N GLY A 164 -2.39 0.66 5.22
CA GLY A 164 -2.23 0.58 3.79
C GLY A 164 -2.92 -0.64 3.21
N GLY A 165 -2.85 -0.79 1.90
CA GLY A 165 -3.52 -1.87 1.20
C GLY A 165 -2.67 -3.09 0.94
N LEU A 166 -1.39 -3.04 1.21
CA LEU A 166 -0.46 -4.08 0.76
C LEU A 166 0.37 -4.68 1.90
N UNK A 167 -0.29 -5.25 2.63
CA UNK A 167 0.30 -5.66 3.83
C UNK A 167 0.83 -7.05 3.84
N THR A 168 0.19 -7.79 3.08
CA THR A 168 0.55 -9.20 3.15
C THR A 168 1.30 -9.61 1.90
N PRO A 169 2.53 -10.16 2.02
CA PRO A 169 3.28 -10.62 0.86
C PRO A 169 2.56 -11.75 0.12
N ALA A 170 2.64 -11.76 -1.21
CA ALA A 170 2.10 -12.84 -2.02
C ALA A 170 3.23 -13.80 -2.37
N TYR A 171 3.15 -15.03 -1.85
CA TYR A 171 4.13 -16.08 -2.16
C TYR A 171 3.53 -17.04 -3.16
N PRO A 172 4.26 -17.36 -4.23
CA PRO A 172 3.74 -18.34 -5.18
C PRO A 172 3.77 -19.74 -4.59
N GLU A 173 2.78 -20.53 -4.98
CA GLU A 173 2.75 -21.95 -4.60
C GLU A 173 3.54 -22.74 -5.62
N ILE A 174 4.76 -23.10 -5.28
CA ILE A 174 5.64 -23.86 -6.14
C ILE A 174 6.07 -25.11 -5.39
N LYS A 175 5.82 -26.27 -5.99
CA LYS A 175 6.15 -27.55 -5.36
C LYS A 175 7.65 -27.60 -5.02
N GLY A 176 7.95 -27.91 -3.77
CA GLY A 176 9.31 -28.11 -3.32
C GLY A 176 10.11 -26.86 -3.04
N ILE A 177 9.53 -25.67 -3.20
CA ILE A 177 10.32 -24.45 -3.05
C ILE A 177 10.82 -24.27 -1.62
N GLU A 178 10.10 -24.80 -0.64
CA GLU A 178 10.52 -24.68 0.76
C GLU A 178 11.71 -25.57 1.09
N SER A 179 11.99 -26.55 0.24
CA SER A 179 13.18 -27.40 0.39
C SER A 179 14.40 -26.86 -0.34
N PHE A 180 14.29 -25.70 -0.97
CA PHE A 180 15.39 -25.09 -1.70
C PHE A 180 16.60 -24.92 -0.77
N THR A 181 17.76 -25.40 -1.22
CA THR A 181 18.95 -25.42 -0.39
C THR A 181 19.70 -24.10 -0.39
N GLY A 182 19.38 -23.18 -1.29
CA GLY A 182 20.04 -21.90 -1.36
C GLY A 182 19.33 -20.81 -0.58
N LYS A 183 19.65 -19.55 -0.87
CA LYS A 183 19.09 -18.39 -0.20
C LYS A 183 17.76 -18.01 -0.86
N ARG A 184 16.79 -17.71 -0.04
CA ARG A 184 15.55 -17.12 -0.53
C ARG A 184 15.36 -15.73 0.08
N UNK A 185 15.07 -14.77 -0.76
CA UNK A 185 14.93 -13.47 -0.31
C UNK A 185 13.61 -13.00 -0.80
N UNK A 186 12.95 -12.23 -0.10
CA UNK A 186 11.78 -11.54 -0.47
C UNK A 186 12.20 -10.18 -0.73
N SER A 187 11.48 -9.44 -1.56
CA SER A 187 11.81 -8.06 -1.88
C SER A 187 11.52 -7.09 -0.72
N GLN A 188 10.47 -7.36 0.03
CA GLN A 188 10.17 -6.51 1.19
C GLN A 188 10.96 -6.88 2.44
N ASP A 189 11.85 -7.85 2.34
CA ASP A 189 12.73 -8.22 3.45
C ASP A 189 14.11 -8.54 2.87
N TRP A 190 14.66 -7.59 2.16
CA TRP A 190 15.91 -7.76 1.44
C TRP A 190 17.06 -7.97 2.41
N ASP A 191 17.85 -9.04 2.15
CA ASP A 191 19.03 -9.36 2.97
C ASP A 191 20.26 -8.71 2.34
N HIS A 192 20.65 -7.59 2.84
CA HIS A 192 21.83 -6.86 2.35
C HIS A 192 23.17 -7.55 2.67
N UNK A 193 23.05 -8.40 3.45
CA UNK A 193 24.14 -9.16 3.80
C UNK A 193 24.53 -10.22 2.81
N TYR A 194 23.54 -10.59 2.07
CA TYR A 194 23.78 -11.63 1.07
C TYR A 194 24.44 -10.99 -0.15
N ASP A 195 25.57 -11.60 -0.58
CA ASP A 195 26.36 -11.05 -1.69
C ASP A 195 25.95 -11.71 -3.01
N UNK A 196 25.29 -11.09 -3.89
CA UNK A 196 24.84 -11.50 -5.07
C UNK A 196 25.83 -11.76 -6.05
N ARG A 197 27.29 -11.26 -5.78
CA ARG A 197 28.36 -11.37 -6.79
C ARG A 197 28.70 -12.82 -7.05
N GLY A 198 28.75 -13.15 -8.34
CA GLY A 198 29.09 -14.50 -8.77
C GLY A 198 28.01 -15.53 -8.59
N LYS A 199 26.83 -15.13 -8.15
CA LYS A 199 25.74 -16.05 -7.88
C LYS A 199 24.84 -16.23 -9.08
N ARG A 200 24.24 -17.42 -9.16
CA ARG A 200 23.18 -17.68 -10.13
C ARG A 200 21.86 -17.40 -9.43
N VAL A 201 21.12 -16.43 -9.94
CA VAL A 201 19.93 -15.93 -9.25
C VAL A 201 18.68 -16.18 -10.08
N ALA A 202 17.66 -16.75 -9.46
CA ALA A 202 16.33 -16.83 -10.05
C ALA A 202 15.45 -15.76 -9.44
N VAL A 203 14.78 -14.98 -10.29
CA VAL A 203 13.82 -13.98 -9.84
C VAL A 203 12.43 -14.43 -10.29
N ILE A 204 11.49 -14.50 -9.36
CA ILE A 204 10.13 -14.92 -9.67
C ILE A 204 9.23 -13.70 -9.60
N GLY A 205 8.69 -13.28 -10.75
CA GLY A 205 7.79 -12.13 -10.83
C GLY A 205 8.38 -10.95 -11.55
N THR A 206 7.49 -10.15 -12.13
CA THR A 206 7.87 -8.99 -12.94
C THR A 206 7.08 -7.74 -12.53
N GLY A 207 6.77 -7.62 -11.25
CA GLY A 207 6.02 -6.47 -10.76
C GLY A 207 6.88 -5.24 -10.54
N ALA A 208 6.29 -4.25 -9.87
CA ALA A 208 6.94 -2.95 -9.68
C ALA A 208 8.27 -3.06 -8.95
N SER A 209 8.38 -3.94 -7.96
CA SER A 209 9.66 -4.08 -7.25
C SER A 209 10.69 -4.81 -8.11
N ALA A 210 10.27 -5.82 -8.87
CA ALA A 210 11.22 -6.57 -9.69
C ALA A 210 11.85 -5.70 -10.76
N ILE A 211 11.08 -4.82 -11.41
CA ILE A 211 11.67 -3.97 -12.44
C ILE A 211 12.70 -3.00 -11.86
N GLN A 212 12.63 -2.75 -10.55
CA GLN A 212 13.60 -1.87 -9.89
C GLN A 212 14.83 -2.64 -9.44
N PHE A 213 14.67 -3.85 -8.87
CA PHE A 213 15.85 -4.54 -8.34
C PHE A 213 16.57 -5.41 -9.38
N VAL A 214 15.88 -5.89 -10.43
CA VAL A 214 16.53 -6.75 -11.43
C VAL A 214 17.76 -6.07 -12.07
N PRO A 215 17.68 -4.79 -12.49
CA PRO A 215 18.90 -4.16 -13.02
C PRO A 215 20.05 -4.12 -12.01
N GLU A 216 19.75 -3.94 -10.74
CA GLU A 216 20.79 -3.89 -9.71
C GLU A 216 21.38 -5.27 -9.44
N VAL A 217 20.54 -6.30 -9.40
CA VAL A 217 20.99 -7.67 -9.24
C VAL A 217 21.85 -8.08 -10.45
N ALA A 218 21.44 -7.71 -11.64
CA ALA A 218 22.14 -8.07 -12.86
C ALA A 218 23.55 -7.49 -12.92
N LYS A 219 23.80 -6.36 -12.25
CA LYS A 219 25.14 -5.78 -12.20
C LYS A 219 26.14 -6.67 -11.46
N GLN A 220 25.65 -7.49 -10.53
CA GLN A 220 26.52 -8.28 -9.65
C GLN A 220 26.48 -9.78 -9.94
N ALA A 221 25.29 -10.33 -10.28
CA ALA A 221 25.09 -11.75 -10.38
C ALA A 221 25.79 -12.33 -11.59
N ALA A 222 26.18 -13.60 -11.50
CA ALA A 222 26.74 -14.32 -12.66
C ALA A 222 25.66 -14.69 -13.66
N UNK A 223 24.38 -15.00 -13.24
CA UNK A 223 23.32 -15.32 -14.05
C UNK A 223 22.13 -14.86 -13.39
N VAL A 224 21.30 -14.42 -14.19
CA VAL A 224 19.96 -14.08 -13.70
C VAL A 224 18.93 -14.76 -14.60
N ASP A 225 18.06 -15.57 -14.00
CA ASP A 225 16.89 -16.14 -14.68
C ASP A 225 15.65 -15.42 -14.16
N LEU A 226 15.01 -14.67 -15.03
CA LEU A 226 13.78 -13.94 -14.67
C LEU A 226 12.58 -14.76 -15.13
N TYR A 227 11.81 -15.27 -14.19
CA TYR A 227 10.64 -16.07 -14.49
C TYR A 227 9.43 -15.15 -14.63
N GLN A 228 8.95 -15.03 -15.86
CA GLN A 228 7.93 -14.07 -16.23
C GLN A 228 6.67 -14.78 -16.70
N ARG A 229 5.58 -14.62 -15.96
CA ARG A 229 4.28 -15.12 -16.42
C ARG A 229 3.63 -14.11 -17.36
N THR A 230 3.61 -12.86 -16.96
CA THR A 230 2.97 -11.78 -17.73
C THR A 230 3.90 -10.58 -17.71
N PRO A 231 4.34 -10.09 -18.89
CA PRO A 231 5.22 -8.91 -18.90
C PRO A 231 4.43 -7.64 -18.58
N PRO A 232 5.06 -6.67 -17.89
CA PRO A 232 4.39 -5.38 -17.66
C PRO A 232 4.61 -4.44 -18.83
N TRP A 233 3.75 -3.45 -18.94
CA TRP A 233 4.03 -2.31 -19.82
C TRP A 233 4.96 -1.36 -19.10
N UNK A 234 6.07 -0.93 -19.59
CA UNK A 234 7.02 -0.10 -19.02
C UNK A 234 7.13 1.04 -19.94
N MET A 235 7.21 2.20 -19.39
CA MET A 235 7.38 3.49 -20.06
C MET A 235 8.72 4.09 -19.67
N PRO A 236 9.27 5.03 -20.45
CA PRO A 236 10.49 5.73 -20.03
C PRO A 236 10.24 6.47 -18.71
N LYS A 237 11.28 6.51 -17.86
CA LYS A 237 11.20 7.22 -16.58
C LYS A 237 12.02 8.49 -16.68
N PRO A 238 11.43 9.70 -16.61
CA PRO A 238 12.22 10.93 -16.68
C PRO A 238 13.00 11.21 -15.40
N UNK A 239 13.76 10.43 -15.04
CA UNK A 239 14.50 10.45 -13.87
C UNK A 239 15.69 11.27 -14.12
N ARG A 240 15.86 12.22 -13.31
CA ARG A 240 17.05 13.06 -13.26
C ARG A 240 17.20 13.70 -11.90
N ALA A 241 18.42 14.14 -11.62
CA ALA A 241 18.64 14.94 -10.42
C ALA A 241 17.89 16.27 -10.56
N ILE A 242 17.50 16.82 -9.45
CA ILE A 242 16.89 18.15 -9.47
C ILE A 242 18.01 19.17 -9.41
N UNK A 243 17.98 19.95 -10.36
CA UNK A 243 19.00 20.87 -10.49
C UNK A 243 18.99 21.70 -9.30
N PRO A 244 20.28 22.17 -8.92
CA PRO A 244 20.42 23.10 -7.80
C PRO A 244 19.68 24.43 -7.95
N UNK A 245 19.57 24.80 -8.97
CA UNK A 245 18.87 25.94 -9.28
C UNK A 245 17.42 25.85 -9.02
N UNK A 246 16.97 24.83 -9.18
CA UNK A 246 15.65 24.53 -8.92
C UNK A 246 15.39 24.50 -7.48
N LYS A 247 16.34 23.83 -6.77
CA LYS A 247 16.20 23.73 -5.32
C LYS A 247 16.30 25.08 -4.62
N ARG A 248 17.23 25.87 -5.08
CA ARG A 248 17.39 27.21 -4.50
C ARG A 248 16.14 28.06 -4.70
N LEU A 249 15.55 27.97 -5.88
CA LEU A 249 14.33 28.70 -6.17
C LEU A 249 13.19 28.25 -5.23
N PHE A 250 13.08 26.94 -5.04
CA PHE A 250 12.04 26.39 -4.16
C PHE A 250 12.22 26.87 -2.71
N ARG A 251 13.48 26.96 -2.26
CA ARG A 251 13.76 27.43 -0.89
C ARG A 251 13.47 28.92 -0.72
N MET A 252 13.89 29.72 -1.72
CA MET A 252 13.75 31.18 -1.64
C MET A 252 12.31 31.61 -1.86
N PHE A 253 11.60 30.93 -2.77
CA PHE A 253 10.24 31.29 -3.13
C PHE A 253 9.36 30.04 -3.08
N PRO A 254 8.83 29.69 -1.88
CA PRO A 254 8.06 28.44 -1.72
C PRO A 254 6.88 28.29 -2.67
N GLN A 255 6.30 29.40 -3.14
CA GLN A 255 5.19 29.32 -4.09
C GLN A 255 5.62 28.72 -5.43
N THR A 256 6.92 28.76 -5.76
CA THR A 256 7.39 28.10 -6.99
C THR A 256 7.35 26.58 -6.84
N LEU A 257 7.63 26.07 -5.65
CA LEU A 257 7.47 24.63 -5.40
C LEU A 257 6.00 24.23 -5.49
N ASN A 258 5.12 25.05 -4.94
CA ASN A 258 3.70 24.75 -5.03
C ASN A 258 3.22 24.76 -6.49
N ALA A 259 3.70 25.72 -7.30
CA ALA A 259 3.36 25.75 -8.72
C ALA A 259 3.87 24.51 -9.43
N PHE A 260 5.08 24.06 -9.10
CA PHE A 260 5.63 22.85 -9.67
C PHE A 260 4.79 21.62 -9.29
N ARG A 261 4.41 21.50 -8.01
CA ARG A 261 3.52 20.44 -7.56
C ARG A 261 2.22 20.43 -8.36
N GLN A 262 1.63 21.62 -8.56
CA GLN A 262 0.36 21.73 -9.28
C GLN A 262 0.52 21.30 -10.73
N SER A 263 1.64 21.63 -11.37
CA SER A 263 1.84 21.23 -12.75
C SER A 263 1.93 19.70 -12.86
N ILE A 264 2.62 19.05 -11.92
CA ILE A 264 2.69 17.60 -11.89
C ILE A 264 1.29 17.01 -11.65
N TYR A 265 0.60 17.56 -10.67
CA TYR A 265 -0.72 17.06 -10.30
C TYR A 265 -1.68 17.08 -11.50
N TRP A 266 -1.77 18.21 -12.19
CA TRP A 266 -2.73 18.32 -13.28
C TRP A 266 -2.32 17.50 -14.50
N SER A 267 -1.02 17.33 -14.74
CA SER A 267 -0.59 16.46 -15.84
C SER A 267 -0.98 15.00 -15.58
N LEU A 268 -0.89 14.56 -14.31
CA LEU A 268 -1.31 13.21 -13.97
C LEU A 268 -2.84 13.06 -13.97
N GLU A 269 -3.55 14.10 -13.53
CA GLU A 269 -5.02 14.08 -13.55
C GLU A 269 -5.56 13.91 -14.97
N ALA A 270 -4.88 14.50 -15.96
CA ALA A 270 -5.32 14.38 -17.35
C ALA A 270 -5.37 12.92 -17.81
N ARG A 271 -4.61 12.03 -17.18
CA ARG A 271 -4.62 10.61 -17.55
C ARG A 271 -5.97 9.93 -17.28
N VAL A 272 -6.78 10.50 -16.40
CA VAL A 272 -8.12 9.93 -16.13
C VAL A 272 -8.94 9.87 -17.42
N LEU A 273 -8.75 10.82 -18.32
CA LEU A 273 -9.47 10.83 -19.58
C LEU A 273 -9.25 9.55 -20.39
N GLY A 274 -8.05 8.97 -20.31
CA GLY A 274 -7.77 7.71 -20.99
C GLY A 274 -8.32 6.51 -20.25
N PHE A 275 -8.19 6.48 -18.91
CA PHE A 275 -8.60 5.30 -18.15
C PHE A 275 -10.11 5.10 -18.10
N VAL A 276 -10.87 6.18 -17.96
CA VAL A 276 -12.32 6.07 -17.81
C VAL A 276 -13.10 6.86 -18.85
N GLY A 277 -12.44 7.61 -19.71
CA GLY A 277 -13.11 8.42 -20.74
C GLY A 277 -12.92 7.88 -22.14
N ASN A 278 -11.79 8.16 -22.76
CA ASN A 278 -11.52 7.85 -24.15
C ASN A 278 -10.36 6.87 -24.30
N PRO A 279 -10.63 5.61 -24.67
CA PRO A 279 -9.53 4.64 -24.80
C PRO A 279 -8.49 4.99 -25.87
N ARG A 280 -8.81 5.88 -26.81
CA ARG A 280 -7.84 6.29 -27.84
C ARG A 280 -6.63 6.98 -27.24
N ILE A 281 -6.81 7.67 -26.08
CA ILE A 281 -5.70 8.32 -25.38
C ILE A 281 -4.69 7.28 -24.92
N LEU A 282 -5.17 6.13 -24.43
CA LEU A 282 -4.30 5.06 -23.98
C LEU A 282 -3.52 4.43 -25.14
N LYS A 283 -4.06 4.45 -26.36
CA LYS A 283 -3.33 3.92 -27.50
C LYS A 283 -2.07 4.73 -27.79
N LEU A 284 -2.08 6.03 -27.54
CA LEU A 284 -0.87 6.85 -27.69
C LEU A 284 0.19 6.40 -26.69
N GLY A 285 -0.21 6.12 -25.45
CA GLY A 285 0.70 5.59 -24.45
C GLY A 285 1.27 4.24 -24.86
N GLU A 286 0.41 3.38 -25.42
CA GLU A 286 0.86 2.06 -25.87
C GLU A 286 1.91 2.18 -26.97
N LEU A 287 1.69 3.11 -27.93
CA LEU A 287 2.67 3.31 -28.99
C LEU A 287 4.01 3.76 -28.41
N GLN A 288 3.99 4.64 -27.42
CA GLN A 288 5.22 5.08 -26.77
C GLN A 288 5.89 3.92 -26.03
N ALA A 289 5.11 3.08 -25.38
CA ALA A 289 5.68 1.92 -24.66
C ALA A 289 6.29 0.92 -25.64
N ARG A 290 5.66 0.69 -26.78
CA ARG A 290 6.22 -0.19 -27.81
C ARG A 290 7.51 0.38 -28.40
N ARG A 291 7.55 1.70 -28.60
CA ARG A 291 8.79 2.35 -29.06
C ARG A 291 9.90 2.19 -28.03
N HIS A 292 9.58 2.27 -26.75
CA HIS A 292 10.55 2.08 -25.68
C HIS A 292 11.17 0.68 -25.75
N ILE A 293 10.35 -0.34 -26.00
CA ILE A 293 10.87 -1.69 -26.17
C ILE A 293 11.82 -1.77 -27.36
N ARG A 294 11.40 -1.22 -28.51
CA ARG A 294 12.23 -1.27 -29.71
C ARG A 294 13.56 -0.53 -29.53
N ASN A 295 13.51 0.61 -28.82
CA ASN A 295 14.71 1.41 -28.62
C ASN A 295 15.71 0.73 -27.70
N GLN A 296 15.24 -0.07 -26.74
CA GLN A 296 16.12 -0.59 -25.70
C GLN A 296 16.49 -2.06 -25.88
N ILE A 297 15.76 -2.80 -26.69
CA ILE A 297 16.00 -4.25 -26.88
C ILE A 297 16.26 -4.53 -28.36
N PRO A 298 17.51 -4.83 -28.74
CA PRO A 298 17.80 -5.12 -30.15
C PRO A 298 17.27 -6.47 -30.63
N ASP A 299 17.23 -7.47 -29.74
CA ASP A 299 16.89 -8.85 -30.12
C ASP A 299 15.38 -9.00 -30.29
N LYS A 300 14.96 -9.46 -31.48
CA LYS A 300 13.54 -9.62 -31.80
C LYS A 300 12.86 -10.64 -30.92
N ALA A 301 13.56 -11.75 -30.59
CA ALA A 301 12.96 -12.79 -29.75
C ALA A 301 12.67 -12.26 -28.35
N LEU A 302 13.60 -11.48 -27.81
CA LEU A 302 13.39 -10.89 -26.48
C LEU A 302 12.30 -9.82 -26.51
N ARG A 303 12.22 -9.03 -27.59
CA ARG A 303 11.12 -8.05 -27.72
C ARG A 303 9.78 -8.75 -27.62
N LYS A 304 9.64 -9.89 -28.28
CA LYS A 304 8.39 -10.64 -28.26
C LYS A 304 8.06 -11.10 -26.84
N LYS A 305 9.06 -11.56 -26.10
CA LYS A 305 8.84 -12.03 -24.73
C LYS A 305 8.36 -10.92 -23.79
N VAL A 306 8.85 -9.70 -23.98
CA VAL A 306 8.56 -8.62 -23.03
C VAL A 306 7.40 -7.73 -23.44
N THR A 307 6.82 -7.95 -24.63
CA THR A 307 5.68 -7.16 -25.09
C THR A 307 4.39 -7.76 -24.55
N PRO A 308 3.64 -7.02 -23.74
CA PRO A 308 2.37 -7.53 -23.21
C PRO A 308 1.34 -7.75 -24.30
N ASP A 309 0.40 -8.68 -24.06
CA ASP A 309 -0.71 -8.94 -24.98
C ASP A 309 -2.05 -8.44 -24.42
N PHE A 310 -2.03 -7.67 -23.35
CA PHE A 310 -3.24 -7.07 -22.78
C PHE A 310 -3.27 -5.57 -23.03
N HIS A 311 -4.44 -4.97 -22.87
CA HIS A 311 -4.63 -3.54 -23.13
C HIS A 311 -3.76 -2.69 -22.22
N PHE A 312 -3.10 -1.69 -22.82
CA PHE A 312 -2.30 -0.73 -22.09
C PHE A 312 -3.17 -0.02 -21.04
N GLY A 313 -2.71 0.04 -19.80
CA GLY A 313 -3.46 0.68 -18.72
C GLY A 313 -4.37 -0.25 -17.94
N CYS A 314 -4.68 -1.44 -18.49
CA CYS A 314 -5.52 -2.43 -17.81
C CYS A 314 -4.86 -2.90 -16.49
N LYS A 315 -3.55 -3.02 -16.50
CA LYS A 315 -2.73 -3.19 -15.30
C LYS A 315 -1.85 -1.97 -15.16
N ARG A 316 -1.35 -1.74 -13.95
CA ARG A 316 -0.52 -0.57 -13.69
C ARG A 316 0.65 -0.52 -14.66
N VAL A 317 0.81 0.63 -15.32
CA VAL A 317 1.93 0.87 -16.22
C VAL A 317 3.13 1.26 -15.36
N LEU A 318 4.26 0.60 -15.59
CA LEU A 318 5.47 0.85 -14.82
C LEU A 318 6.41 1.76 -15.58
N ILE A 319 7.38 2.35 -14.89
CA ILE A 319 8.34 3.25 -15.52
C ILE A 319 9.76 2.82 -15.16
N SER A 320 10.63 2.79 -16.16
CA SER A 320 12.03 2.43 -15.94
C SER A 320 12.85 2.74 -17.20
N ASN A 321 14.09 3.20 -16.99
CA ASN A 321 15.05 3.38 -18.09
C ASN A 321 16.07 2.27 -18.14
N ASN A 322 16.19 1.45 -17.11
CA ASN A 322 17.26 0.46 -17.05
C ASN A 322 16.80 -0.98 -16.98
N TYR A 323 15.49 -1.22 -16.93
CA TYR A 323 14.98 -2.60 -16.86
C TYR A 323 15.22 -3.35 -18.17
N TYR A 324 14.76 -2.79 -19.29
CA TYR A 324 14.94 -3.46 -20.58
C TYR A 324 16.42 -3.65 -20.93
N PRO A 325 17.29 -2.65 -20.73
CA PRO A 325 18.72 -2.90 -20.98
C PRO A 325 19.28 -4.01 -20.11
N ALA A 326 18.82 -4.14 -18.87
CA ALA A 326 19.27 -5.25 -18.03
C ALA A 326 18.85 -6.59 -18.62
N LEU A 327 17.62 -6.70 -19.12
CA LEU A 327 17.14 -7.95 -19.72
C LEU A 327 17.89 -8.30 -21.02
N ALA A 328 18.44 -7.29 -21.70
CA ALA A 328 19.15 -7.51 -22.95
C ALA A 328 20.59 -7.99 -22.75
N GLN A 329 21.08 -8.07 -21.51
CA GLN A 329 22.43 -8.55 -21.24
C GLN A 329 22.53 -10.06 -21.44
N ASP A 330 23.73 -10.51 -21.84
CA ASP A 330 23.92 -11.92 -22.16
C ASP A 330 23.67 -12.86 -20.99
N HIS A 331 23.95 -12.41 -19.77
CA HIS A 331 23.81 -13.26 -18.58
C HIS A 331 22.43 -13.18 -17.95
N VAL A 332 21.50 -12.47 -18.58
CA VAL A 332 20.12 -12.39 -18.10
C VAL A 332 19.21 -13.11 -19.07
N ASP A 333 18.45 -14.05 -18.58
CA ASP A 333 17.52 -14.84 -19.38
C ASP A 333 16.09 -14.64 -18.91
N VAL A 334 15.22 -14.25 -19.82
CA VAL A 334 13.78 -14.14 -19.52
C VAL A 334 13.13 -15.47 -19.82
N VAL A 335 12.65 -16.15 -18.78
CA VAL A 335 12.08 -17.47 -18.88
C VAL A 335 10.56 -17.38 -18.84
N THR A 336 9.91 -17.67 -19.96
CA THR A 336 8.46 -17.58 -20.04
C THR A 336 7.77 -18.90 -19.74
N GLU A 337 8.55 -19.96 -19.63
CA GLU A 337 8.05 -21.27 -19.24
C GLU A 337 7.84 -21.27 -17.72
N GLY A 338 6.70 -21.81 -17.28
CA GLY A 338 6.40 -21.80 -15.84
C GLY A 338 7.30 -22.74 -15.05
N ILE A 339 7.43 -22.47 -13.77
CA ILE A 339 8.19 -23.33 -12.86
C ILE A 339 7.31 -24.49 -12.43
N ARG A 340 7.77 -25.72 -12.67
CA ARG A 340 7.05 -26.91 -12.25
C ARG A 340 7.33 -27.24 -10.79
N GLU A 341 8.61 -27.22 -10.39
CA GLU A 341 9.00 -27.52 -9.01
C GLU A 341 10.43 -27.10 -8.76
N VAL A 342 10.81 -27.15 -7.50
CA VAL A 342 12.18 -26.90 -7.06
C VAL A 342 12.67 -28.14 -6.30
N GLN A 343 13.86 -28.63 -6.65
CA GLN A 343 14.49 -29.78 -5.98
C GLN A 343 15.92 -29.40 -5.63
N GLY A 344 16.25 -29.37 -4.32
CA GLY A 344 17.58 -28.99 -3.90
C GLY A 344 17.90 -27.57 -4.34
N ASN A 345 18.92 -27.41 -5.18
CA ASN A 345 19.27 -26.10 -5.73
C ASN A 345 18.82 -25.94 -7.17
N THR A 346 17.90 -26.77 -7.64
CA THR A 346 17.51 -26.81 -9.04
C THR A 346 16.05 -26.35 -9.21
N VAL A 347 15.84 -25.43 -10.14
CA VAL A 347 14.50 -25.00 -10.57
C VAL A 347 14.18 -25.79 -11.84
N ILE A 348 13.07 -26.50 -11.79
CA ILE A 348 12.67 -27.33 -12.94
C ILE A 348 11.50 -26.69 -13.66
N UNK A 349 11.65 -26.18 -14.75
CA UNK A 349 10.77 -25.56 -15.58
C UNK A 349 9.76 -26.54 -16.03
N GLY A 350 8.67 -26.10 -16.64
CA GLY A 350 7.54 -26.92 -17.05
C GLY A 350 7.84 -28.03 -18.06
N GLN A 351 8.74 -27.76 -18.95
CA GLN A 351 9.11 -28.78 -19.97
C GLN A 351 10.36 -29.57 -19.58
N GLY A 352 10.84 -29.43 -18.38
CA GLY A 352 11.90 -30.25 -17.83
C GLY A 352 13.28 -29.62 -17.69
N UNK A 353 13.53 -28.40 -18.06
CA UNK A 353 14.78 -27.83 -18.01
C UNK A 353 15.11 -27.62 -16.59
N UNK A 354 16.14 -27.74 -16.16
CA UNK A 354 16.64 -27.71 -14.94
C UNK A 354 17.59 -26.63 -14.95
N ARG A 355 17.53 -25.79 -13.99
CA ARG A 355 18.45 -24.66 -13.83
C ARG A 355 18.93 -24.54 -12.41
N UNK A 356 19.92 -24.56 -12.17
CA UNK A 356 20.49 -24.53 -10.93
C UNK A 356 20.60 -23.14 -10.57
N VAL A 357 20.43 -22.86 -9.41
CA VAL A 357 20.53 -21.50 -8.86
C VAL A 357 21.02 -21.51 -7.43
N ASP A 358 21.66 -20.45 -7.05
CA ASP A 358 22.17 -20.25 -5.69
C ASP A 358 21.19 -19.47 -4.83
N CYS A 359 20.30 -18.67 -5.47
CA CYS A 359 19.42 -17.75 -4.78
C CYS A 359 18.11 -17.61 -5.54
N ILE A 360 17.00 -17.57 -4.81
CA ILE A 360 15.68 -17.27 -5.38
C ILE A 360 15.18 -15.98 -4.72
N ILE A 361 14.81 -15.02 -5.57
CA ILE A 361 14.26 -13.75 -5.09
C ILE A 361 12.81 -13.66 -5.52
N TYR A 362 11.93 -13.43 -4.55
CA TYR A 362 10.51 -13.25 -4.84
C TYR A 362 10.23 -11.78 -5.14
N GLY A 363 9.81 -11.50 -6.37
CA GLY A 363 9.31 -10.19 -6.77
C GLY A 363 7.83 -10.28 -7.10
N THR A 364 7.09 -11.02 -6.29
CA THR A 364 5.71 -11.40 -6.60
C THR A 364 4.66 -10.43 -6.06
N GLY A 365 5.08 -9.43 -5.28
CA GLY A 365 4.16 -8.40 -4.80
C GLY A 365 3.38 -8.81 -3.56
N PHE A 366 2.23 -8.20 -3.37
CA PHE A 366 1.41 -8.35 -2.18
C PHE A 366 0.00 -8.81 -2.55
N ARG A 367 -0.73 -9.32 -1.56
CA ARG A 367 -2.15 -9.62 -1.72
C ARG A 367 -2.92 -8.29 -1.66
N ALA A 368 -3.34 -7.80 -2.80
CA ALA A 368 -4.04 -6.53 -2.85
C ALA A 368 -5.53 -6.66 -2.52
N GLN A 369 -6.10 -7.86 -2.68
CA GLN A 369 -7.53 -8.06 -2.51
C GLN A 369 -7.95 -8.23 -1.05
N ASP A 370 -7.02 -8.57 -0.17
CA ASP A 370 -7.30 -8.82 1.25
C ASP A 370 -6.42 -7.92 2.12
N PRO A 371 -6.73 -6.62 2.18
CA PRO A 371 -5.85 -5.70 2.90
C PRO A 371 -5.85 -5.91 4.41
N ILE A 372 -6.95 -6.42 4.95
CA ILE A 372 -7.06 -6.67 6.39
C ILE A 372 -7.23 -8.17 6.60
N PRO A 373 -6.37 -8.79 7.43
CA PRO A 373 -6.47 -10.23 7.63
C PRO A 373 -7.76 -10.67 8.30
N ALA A 374 -8.18 -11.89 8.02
CA ALA A 374 -9.29 -12.49 8.73
C ALA A 374 -8.96 -12.57 10.22
N GLY A 375 -9.98 -12.35 11.06
CA GLY A 375 -9.80 -12.46 12.50
C GLY A 375 -9.15 -11.26 13.15
N MET A 376 -9.04 -10.14 12.43
CA MET A 376 -8.41 -8.96 12.99
C MET A 376 -9.40 -7.91 13.47
N ILE A 377 -10.37 -7.54 12.63
CA ILE A 377 -11.29 -6.43 12.96
C ILE A 377 -12.69 -7.00 13.09
N PHE A 378 -13.31 -6.80 14.28
CA PHE A 378 -14.66 -7.30 14.57
C PHE A 378 -15.56 -6.14 14.96
N GLY A 379 -16.66 -5.98 14.22
CA GLY A 379 -17.62 -4.92 14.46
C GLY A 379 -18.78 -5.34 15.33
N ARG A 380 -19.95 -4.77 15.06
CA ARG A 380 -21.16 -5.10 15.82
C ARG A 380 -21.46 -6.59 15.73
N ASN A 381 -21.92 -7.14 16.83
CA ASN A 381 -22.29 -8.56 16.93
C ASN A 381 -21.11 -9.49 16.63
N GLY A 382 -19.89 -9.00 16.81
CA GLY A 382 -18.70 -9.81 16.59
C GLY A 382 -18.42 -10.14 15.14
N GLN A 383 -19.00 -9.41 14.19
CA GLN A 383 -18.81 -9.70 12.78
C GLN A 383 -17.38 -9.40 12.35
N ASP A 384 -16.70 -10.40 11.78
CA ASP A 384 -15.37 -10.23 11.21
C ASP A 384 -15.48 -9.41 9.94
N LEU A 385 -14.61 -8.40 9.79
CA LEU A 385 -14.63 -7.55 8.61
C LEU A 385 -14.45 -8.35 7.32
N LEU A 386 -13.58 -9.35 7.34
CA LEU A 386 -13.39 -10.15 6.14
C LEU A 386 -14.64 -10.92 5.75
N ASP A 387 -15.44 -11.35 6.73
CA ASP A 387 -16.74 -11.98 6.45
C ASP A 387 -17.73 -10.96 5.87
N ALA A 388 -17.69 -9.72 6.36
CA ALA A 388 -18.53 -8.66 5.80
C ALA A 388 -18.14 -8.37 4.35
N TRP A 389 -16.90 -8.61 4.02
CA TRP A 389 -16.35 -8.37 2.68
C TRP A 389 -16.29 -9.63 1.82
N LYS A 390 -17.08 -10.64 2.14
CA LYS A 390 -16.98 -11.94 1.42
C LYS A 390 -17.21 -11.80 -0.09
N ASP A 391 -18.02 -10.81 -0.50
CA ASP A 391 -18.28 -10.56 -1.93
C ASP A 391 -17.37 -9.48 -2.52
N GLY A 392 -16.40 -9.02 -1.76
CA GLY A 392 -15.47 -7.99 -2.17
C GLY A 392 -15.41 -6.87 -1.17
N ALA A 393 -14.25 -6.26 -1.02
CA ALA A 393 -14.07 -5.14 -0.09
C ALA A 393 -14.93 -3.95 -0.53
N GLU A 394 -15.56 -3.31 0.42
CA GLU A 394 -16.51 -2.24 0.16
C GLU A 394 -16.56 -1.28 1.33
N ALA A 395 -16.59 0.03 1.03
CA ALA A 395 -16.66 1.04 2.08
C ALA A 395 -17.37 2.28 1.54
N TYR A 396 -17.80 3.14 2.45
CA TYR A 396 -18.36 4.43 2.09
C TYR A 396 -17.22 5.43 1.96
N LYS A 397 -17.03 5.96 0.77
CA LYS A 397 -15.94 6.92 0.46
C LYS A 397 -14.56 6.34 0.83
N GLY A 398 -14.44 5.03 0.71
CA GLY A 398 -13.19 4.35 1.04
C GLY A 398 -12.77 4.44 2.49
N THR A 399 -13.64 4.90 3.37
CA THR A 399 -13.24 5.30 4.72
C THR A 399 -14.02 4.62 5.83
N THR A 400 -15.35 4.51 5.71
CA THR A 400 -16.16 3.94 6.78
C THR A 400 -16.97 2.76 6.28
N ILE A 401 -17.37 1.89 7.19
CA ILE A 401 -18.05 0.65 6.85
C ILE A 401 -19.25 0.46 7.78
N SER A 402 -20.40 0.15 7.20
CA SER A 402 -21.59 -0.17 7.96
C SER A 402 -21.33 -1.39 8.85
N GLY A 403 -21.74 -1.32 10.10
CA GLY A 403 -21.49 -2.38 11.07
C GLY A 403 -20.20 -2.23 11.85
N PHE A 404 -19.39 -1.20 11.54
CA PHE A 404 -18.11 -0.98 12.21
C PHE A 404 -18.04 0.46 12.73
N PRO A 405 -18.72 0.74 13.84
CA PRO A 405 -18.78 2.12 14.34
C PRO A 405 -17.42 2.63 14.79
N ASN A 406 -17.21 3.92 14.66
CA ASN A 406 -16.00 4.59 15.16
C ASN A 406 -14.72 4.04 14.56
N PHE A 407 -14.81 3.48 13.37
CA PHE A 407 -13.68 2.89 12.66
C PHE A 407 -13.51 3.59 11.32
N PHE A 408 -12.30 4.02 11.04
CA PHE A 408 -11.96 4.72 9.81
C PHE A 408 -10.78 4.05 9.13
N MET A 409 -10.88 3.86 7.83
CA MET A 409 -9.76 3.36 7.03
C MET A 409 -9.17 4.48 6.20
N LEU A 410 -7.85 4.51 6.13
CA LEU A 410 -7.13 5.31 5.14
C LEU A 410 -6.63 4.33 4.09
N MET A 411 -6.70 4.72 2.82
CA MET A 411 -6.39 3.85 1.69
C MET A 411 -7.31 2.62 1.67
N GLY A 412 -8.59 2.83 1.91
CA GLY A 412 -9.57 1.75 1.90
C GLY A 412 -10.01 1.39 0.48
N PRO A 413 -11.09 0.59 0.38
CA PRO A 413 -11.55 0.14 -0.94
C PRO A 413 -11.87 1.29 -1.89
N ASN A 414 -11.49 1.11 -3.14
CA ASN A 414 -11.77 2.05 -4.23
C ASN A 414 -11.21 3.44 -3.97
N THR A 415 -10.03 3.51 -3.37
CA THR A 415 -9.25 4.75 -3.24
C THR A 415 -7.94 4.68 -4.01
N GLY A 416 -7.59 3.51 -4.56
CA GLY A 416 -6.34 3.33 -5.26
C GLY A 416 -6.30 4.10 -6.57
N LEU A 417 -5.10 4.42 -7.01
CA LEU A 417 -4.91 5.20 -8.22
C LEU A 417 -3.97 4.49 -9.18
N GLY A 418 -4.31 4.55 -10.46
CA GLY A 418 -3.42 4.12 -11.51
C GLY A 418 -2.67 5.27 -12.15
N HIS A 419 -2.84 6.50 -11.65
CA HIS A 419 -2.40 7.68 -12.40
C HIS A 419 -1.83 8.82 -11.57
N SER A 420 -1.84 8.75 -10.24
CA SER A 420 -1.41 9.91 -9.45
C SER A 420 -0.89 9.49 -8.08
N SER A 421 -0.73 10.47 -7.20
CA SER A 421 -0.15 10.25 -5.87
C SER A 421 -1.21 9.79 -4.87
N MET A 422 -0.94 8.67 -4.21
CA MET A 422 -1.81 8.21 -3.13
C MET A 422 -1.82 9.17 -1.95
N VAL A 423 -0.77 9.99 -1.79
CA VAL A 423 -0.75 10.96 -0.68
C VAL A 423 -1.91 11.94 -0.81
N TYR A 424 -2.27 12.31 -2.03
CA TYR A 424 -3.42 13.18 -2.25
C TYR A 424 -4.71 12.54 -1.73
N MET A 425 -4.91 11.25 -2.04
CA MET A 425 -6.10 10.53 -1.57
C MET A 425 -6.07 10.39 -0.05
N ILE A 426 -4.90 10.08 0.50
CA ILE A 426 -4.75 9.95 1.95
C ILE A 426 -5.12 11.27 2.64
N GLU A 427 -4.62 12.40 2.13
CA GLU A 427 -4.94 13.70 2.73
C GLU A 427 -6.43 14.00 2.66
N SER A 428 -7.07 13.62 1.56
CA SER A 428 -8.51 13.81 1.42
C SER A 428 -9.28 13.01 2.47
N GLN A 429 -8.86 11.78 2.71
CA GLN A 429 -9.50 10.96 3.73
C GLN A 429 -9.21 11.48 5.15
N ILE A 430 -7.99 11.95 5.38
CA ILE A 430 -7.63 12.51 6.69
C ILE A 430 -8.55 13.70 7.01
N GLN A 431 -8.81 14.55 6.03
CA GLN A 431 -9.71 15.67 6.22
C GLN A 431 -11.12 15.20 6.61
N TYR A 432 -11.60 14.16 5.95
CA TYR A 432 -12.91 13.60 6.25
C TYR A 432 -12.98 13.04 7.68
N VAL A 433 -11.95 12.29 8.06
CA VAL A 433 -11.89 11.71 9.41
C VAL A 433 -11.81 12.81 10.46
N LEU A 434 -10.95 13.80 10.23
CA LEU A 434 -10.81 14.90 11.18
C LEU A 434 -12.12 15.64 11.37
N ASP A 435 -12.84 15.92 10.28
CA ASP A 435 -14.12 16.61 10.36
C ASP A 435 -15.15 15.76 11.13
N ALA A 436 -15.12 14.43 10.91
CA ALA A 436 -16.00 13.52 11.65
C ALA A 436 -15.70 13.59 13.15
N LEU A 437 -14.42 13.54 13.52
CA LEU A 437 -14.04 13.57 14.94
C LEU A 437 -14.42 14.89 15.59
N GLN A 438 -14.25 15.99 14.87
CA GLN A 438 -14.63 17.31 15.40
C GLN A 438 -16.13 17.40 15.59
N LYS A 439 -16.92 16.85 14.67
CA LYS A 439 -18.38 16.85 14.84
C LYS A 439 -18.82 15.95 15.98
N MET A 440 -18.16 14.80 16.14
CA MET A 440 -18.45 13.93 17.27
C MET A 440 -18.23 14.66 18.60
N ARG A 441 -17.12 15.40 18.68
CA ARG A 441 -16.79 16.15 19.89
C ARG A 441 -17.84 17.23 20.16
N ARG A 442 -18.17 18.02 19.14
CA ARG A 442 -19.11 19.14 19.33
C ARG A 442 -20.51 18.64 19.67
N GLN A 443 -20.95 17.57 19.02
CA GLN A 443 -22.31 17.05 19.23
C GLN A 443 -22.38 16.02 20.35
N GLN A 444 -21.24 15.66 20.92
CA GLN A 444 -21.13 14.67 21.98
C GLN A 444 -21.71 13.32 21.55
N TRP A 445 -21.41 12.90 20.33
CA TRP A 445 -21.78 11.57 19.88
C TRP A 445 -20.84 10.53 20.49
N SER A 446 -21.40 9.43 20.99
CA SER A 446 -20.60 8.31 21.46
C SER A 446 -20.19 7.40 20.31
N SER A 447 -21.00 7.33 19.25
CA SER A 447 -20.63 6.54 18.09
C SER A 447 -21.25 7.09 16.82
N MET A 448 -20.62 6.73 15.70
CA MET A 448 -21.14 7.02 14.37
C MET A 448 -20.82 5.83 13.46
N GLU A 449 -21.74 5.55 12.57
CA GLU A 449 -21.66 4.37 11.71
C GLU A 449 -22.43 4.68 10.44
N VAL A 450 -21.80 4.43 9.27
CA VAL A 450 -22.47 4.75 8.01
C VAL A 450 -23.71 3.86 7.83
N LYS A 451 -24.79 4.44 7.29
CA LYS A 451 -26.01 3.69 7.02
C LYS A 451 -25.77 2.65 5.93
N PRO A 452 -26.35 1.45 6.06
CA PRO A 452 -26.12 0.42 5.03
C PRO A 452 -26.55 0.87 3.64
N ASP A 453 -27.66 1.58 3.50
CA ASP A 453 -28.11 2.02 2.17
C ASP A 453 -27.22 3.12 1.59
N ALA A 454 -26.63 3.98 2.44
CA ALA A 454 -25.69 4.97 1.95
C ALA A 454 -24.44 4.29 1.38
N GLN A 455 -23.94 3.28 2.09
CA GLN A 455 -22.78 2.54 1.59
C GLN A 455 -23.12 1.82 0.28
N SER A 456 -24.28 1.19 0.21
CA SER A 456 -24.70 0.46 -1.00
C SER A 456 -24.85 1.39 -2.20
N ARG A 457 -25.49 2.55 -2.01
CA ARG A 457 -25.66 3.51 -3.11
C ARG A 457 -24.33 4.03 -3.61
N TYR A 458 -23.42 4.34 -2.68
CA TYR A 458 -22.08 4.82 -3.05
C TYR A 458 -21.36 3.80 -3.91
N ASN A 459 -21.37 2.54 -3.47
CA ASN A 459 -20.63 1.49 -4.17
C ASN A 459 -21.26 1.16 -5.51
N ALA A 460 -22.60 1.24 -5.62
CA ALA A 460 -23.25 1.05 -6.90
C ALA A 460 -22.79 2.11 -7.91
N SER A 461 -22.65 3.37 -7.47
CA SER A 461 -22.20 4.42 -8.38
C SER A 461 -20.73 4.23 -8.78
N ILE A 462 -19.89 3.77 -7.85
CA ILE A 462 -18.48 3.50 -8.13
C ILE A 462 -18.36 2.39 -9.19
N HIS A 463 -19.09 1.30 -9.00
CA HIS A 463 -18.99 0.17 -9.93
C HIS A 463 -19.62 0.45 -11.29
N ALA A 464 -20.63 1.33 -11.33
CA ALA A 464 -21.16 1.78 -12.62
C ALA A 464 -20.09 2.51 -13.43
N LYS A 465 -19.31 3.37 -12.76
CA LYS A 465 -18.24 4.09 -13.45
C LYS A 465 -17.11 3.16 -13.86
N LEU A 466 -16.79 2.17 -13.03
CA LEU A 466 -15.72 1.22 -13.33
C LEU A 466 -16.10 0.28 -14.47
N GLY A 467 -17.39 0.04 -14.68
CA GLY A 467 -17.84 -0.88 -15.73
C GLY A 467 -17.41 -0.50 -17.13
N ASP A 468 -17.23 0.80 -17.39
CA ASP A 468 -16.83 1.29 -18.71
C ASP A 468 -15.34 1.60 -18.79
N SER A 469 -14.57 1.23 -17.80
CA SER A 469 -13.15 1.59 -17.71
C SER A 469 -12.27 0.54 -18.39
N VAL A 470 -11.01 0.92 -18.63
CA VAL A 470 -10.02 0.01 -19.21
C VAL A 470 -9.75 -1.18 -18.27
N TRP A 471 -9.96 -1.01 -16.99
CA TRP A 471 -9.68 -2.07 -16.02
C TRP A 471 -10.64 -3.26 -16.14
N GLN A 472 -11.74 -3.10 -16.86
CA GLN A 472 -12.71 -4.17 -17.08
C GLN A 472 -12.61 -4.81 -18.47
N THR A 473 -11.56 -4.51 -19.23
CA THR A 473 -11.47 -4.91 -20.63
C THR A 473 -10.70 -6.21 -20.85
N GLY A 474 -10.83 -7.15 -19.95
CA GLY A 474 -10.42 -8.52 -20.23
C GLY A 474 -9.02 -8.93 -19.85
N CYS A 475 -8.29 -8.14 -19.07
CA CYS A 475 -7.04 -8.63 -18.52
C CYS A 475 -7.26 -9.10 -17.07
N LYS A 476 -6.49 -10.10 -16.66
CA LYS A 476 -6.48 -10.50 -15.27
C LYS A 476 -5.58 -9.53 -14.51
N SER A 477 -6.20 -8.74 -13.66
CA SER A 477 -5.49 -7.71 -12.92
C SER A 477 -5.74 -7.92 -11.43
N TRP A 478 -4.75 -7.58 -10.59
CA TRP A 478 -4.99 -7.63 -9.16
C TRP A 478 -5.94 -6.52 -8.71
N TYR A 479 -6.30 -5.60 -9.60
CA TYR A 479 -7.35 -4.63 -9.32
C TYR A 479 -8.74 -5.27 -9.23
N VAL A 480 -8.93 -6.42 -9.90
CA VAL A 480 -10.25 -7.06 -10.08
C VAL A 480 -10.27 -8.39 -9.32
N ASN A 481 -11.30 -8.60 -8.49
CA ASN A 481 -11.38 -9.83 -7.70
C ASN A 481 -11.99 -10.98 -8.50
N GLU A 482 -12.17 -12.14 -7.84
CA GLU A 482 -12.68 -13.35 -8.46
C GLU A 482 -14.07 -13.15 -9.10
N ASN A 483 -14.88 -12.26 -8.53
CA ASN A 483 -16.23 -12.00 -9.01
C ASN A 483 -16.29 -10.93 -10.08
N GLY A 484 -15.13 -10.48 -10.58
CA GLY A 484 -15.09 -9.44 -11.60
C GLY A 484 -15.23 -8.03 -11.08
N LYS A 485 -15.21 -7.84 -9.77
CA LYS A 485 -15.32 -6.51 -9.17
C LYS A 485 -13.96 -5.87 -8.99
N ASN A 486 -13.86 -4.60 -9.36
CA ASN A 486 -12.68 -3.80 -9.07
C ASN A 486 -12.89 -3.13 -7.72
N THR A 487 -12.30 -3.70 -6.67
CA THR A 487 -12.46 -3.19 -5.31
C THR A 487 -11.32 -2.26 -4.89
N THR A 488 -10.42 -1.95 -5.81
CA THR A 488 -9.18 -1.23 -5.50
C THR A 488 -9.19 0.21 -5.97
N LEU A 489 -9.60 0.46 -7.23
CA LEU A 489 -9.35 1.73 -7.88
C LEU A 489 -10.48 2.73 -7.72
N TRP A 490 -10.10 4.01 -7.66
CA TRP A 490 -11.01 5.16 -7.74
C TRP A 490 -11.22 5.48 -9.21
N PRO A 491 -12.48 5.56 -9.69
CA PRO A 491 -12.73 5.68 -11.13
C PRO A 491 -12.98 7.11 -11.60
N GLY A 492 -12.19 8.07 -11.15
CA GLY A 492 -12.42 9.44 -11.56
C GLY A 492 -11.24 10.33 -11.27
N PHE A 493 -11.49 11.62 -11.36
CA PHE A 493 -10.49 12.62 -10.99
C PHE A 493 -10.31 12.63 -9.47
N THR A 494 -9.07 12.79 -9.03
CA THR A 494 -8.82 12.81 -7.59
C THR A 494 -9.38 14.08 -6.93
N TRP A 495 -9.52 15.18 -7.68
CA TRP A 495 -10.12 16.37 -7.11
C TRP A 495 -11.61 16.16 -6.80
N GLN A 496 -12.28 15.27 -7.54
CA GLN A 496 -13.66 14.89 -7.22
C GLN A 496 -13.74 14.14 -5.90
N PHE A 497 -12.76 13.24 -5.67
CA PHE A 497 -12.69 12.55 -4.39
C PHE A 497 -12.46 13.55 -3.25
N ARG A 498 -11.57 14.51 -3.47
CA ARG A 498 -11.33 15.54 -2.44
C ARG A 498 -12.58 16.35 -2.15
N GLN A 499 -13.37 16.67 -3.18
CA GLN A 499 -14.62 17.41 -2.95
C GLN A 499 -15.58 16.61 -2.07
N GLN A 500 -15.73 15.30 -2.33
CA GLN A 500 -16.70 14.52 -1.59
C GLN A 500 -16.23 14.19 -0.16
N THR A 501 -14.95 14.34 0.12
CA THR A 501 -14.39 14.07 1.45
C THR A 501 -14.07 15.35 2.23
N ARG A 502 -14.37 16.51 1.67
CA ARG A 502 -14.04 17.77 2.33
C ARG A 502 -14.76 17.93 3.65
N ARG A 503 -16.01 17.45 3.72
CA ARG A 503 -16.83 17.55 4.91
C ARG A 503 -17.47 16.22 5.23
N PHE A 504 -17.56 15.92 6.52
CA PHE A 504 -18.26 14.73 6.98
C PHE A 504 -19.77 14.95 6.82
N ASP A 505 -20.43 14.03 6.13
CA ASP A 505 -21.85 14.14 5.79
C ASP A 505 -22.67 13.34 6.80
N ALA A 506 -22.95 13.96 7.94
CA ALA A 506 -23.59 13.31 9.07
C ALA A 506 -24.94 12.69 8.72
N ALA A 507 -25.66 13.24 7.73
CA ALA A 507 -26.96 12.69 7.33
C ALA A 507 -26.87 11.26 6.82
N GLN A 508 -25.70 10.82 6.37
CA GLN A 508 -25.51 9.46 5.88
C GLN A 508 -25.13 8.48 6.99
N TYR A 509 -25.14 8.93 8.23
CA TYR A 509 -24.66 8.14 9.35
C TYR A 509 -25.72 7.97 10.41
N LEU A 510 -25.67 6.81 11.08
CA LEU A 510 -26.39 6.58 12.32
C LEU A 510 -25.48 7.06 13.44
N VAL A 511 -25.96 8.06 14.19
CA VAL A 511 -25.17 8.63 15.27
C VAL A 511 -25.87 8.35 16.59
N ARG A 512 -25.09 8.23 17.65
CA ARG A 512 -25.59 7.87 18.95
C ARG A 512 -25.06 8.84 19.98
N ALA A 513 -25.96 9.48 20.70
CA ALA A 513 -25.57 10.34 21.82
C ALA A 513 -25.39 9.48 23.06
N PRO A 514 -24.57 9.93 24.03
CA PRO A 514 -24.45 9.20 25.29
C PRO A 514 -25.78 9.19 26.02
N GLU A 515 -26.00 8.12 26.79
CA GLU A 515 -27.16 8.07 27.65
C GLU A 515 -27.01 9.09 28.78
N SER A 516 -28.14 9.41 29.46
CA SER A 516 -28.09 10.37 30.54
C SER A 516 -27.11 9.92 31.62
N GLY A 517 -26.42 10.85 32.22
CA GLY A 517 -25.34 10.59 33.15
C GLY A 517 -24.01 10.62 32.45
N VAL A 518 -23.01 11.22 33.09
CA VAL A 518 -21.71 11.39 32.50
C VAL A 518 -20.99 10.06 32.44
N SER A 519 -20.48 9.75 31.27
CA SER A 519 -19.69 8.56 31.06
C SER A 519 -18.22 8.93 30.91
N GLU A 520 -17.35 7.92 31.03
CA GLU A 520 -15.93 8.12 30.76
C GLU A 520 -15.71 8.61 29.33
N ARG A 521 -16.55 8.16 28.41
CA ARG A 521 -16.44 8.55 27.02
C ARG A 521 -16.75 10.02 26.81
N GLU A 522 -17.78 10.52 27.46
CA GLU A 522 -18.11 11.93 27.37
C GLU A 522 -16.94 12.79 27.83
N SER A 523 -16.33 12.42 28.94
CA SER A 523 -15.18 13.14 29.47
C SER A 523 -14.02 13.10 28.45
N ALA A 524 -13.75 11.96 27.85
CA ALA A 524 -12.67 11.82 26.91
C ALA A 524 -12.92 12.67 25.65
N LEU A 525 -14.15 12.70 25.16
CA LEU A 525 -14.47 13.47 23.96
C LEU A 525 -14.46 14.98 24.23
N ALA A 526 -14.72 15.39 25.44
CA ALA A 526 -14.72 16.81 25.82
C ALA A 526 -13.31 17.38 25.91
N VAL A 527 -12.32 16.55 26.12
CA VAL A 527 -10.93 16.96 26.18
C VAL A 527 -10.30 16.90 24.79
#